data_d64c7f9d468c0a1bd9716cebd4fe574a
#
_entry.id   d64c7f9d468c0a1bd9716cebd4fe574a
#
_cell.length_a   1.000
_cell.length_b   1.000
_cell.length_c   1.000
_cell.angle_alpha   90.00
_cell.angle_beta   90.00
_cell.angle_gamma   90.00
#
_symmetry.space_group_name_H-M   'P 1'
#
loop_
_entity.id
_entity.type
_entity.pdbx_description
1 polymer ?
#
loop_
_entity_poly.entity_id
_entity_poly.type
_entity_poly.pdbx_seq_one_letter_code
_entity_poly.pdbx_strand_id
1 'polypeptide(L)'
;MRGQGTAVRGQGGITLIELIITMAIMGILASIVMPLTTMTAKRAREFELRRDLRMLRTAIDEYKKAYDEGRIRPELGGNGYPKSLSLLVEGVDDIKSPKSGAKIRFLRRI
;
A
#
# COMPACT_ATOMS: atom_id res chain seq x y z
N MET A 1 30.11 -51.49 26.02
CA MET A 1 29.78 -51.02 26.19
C MET A 1 29.29 -50.55 26.05
N ARG A 2 28.97 -50.60 26.07
CA ARG A 2 28.39 -50.12 26.19
C ARG A 2 27.68 -49.35 25.80
N GLY A 3 26.63 -49.40 25.72
CA GLY A 3 25.80 -48.35 25.36
C GLY A 3 26.48 -47.18 24.91
N GLN A 4 27.51 -47.38 24.33
CA GLN A 4 28.30 -46.29 23.98
C GLN A 4 27.65 -45.33 23.13
N GLY A 5 26.76 -45.69 22.27
CA GLY A 5 26.01 -44.80 21.43
C GLY A 5 25.19 -43.81 22.21
N THR A 6 24.65 -44.27 23.33
CA THR A 6 23.85 -43.34 24.18
C THR A 6 24.68 -42.33 24.86
N ALA A 7 25.82 -42.71 25.31
CA ALA A 7 26.71 -41.79 25.97
C ALA A 7 27.21 -40.69 25.01
N VAL A 8 27.50 -41.06 23.81
CA VAL A 8 27.94 -40.12 22.79
C VAL A 8 26.89 -39.09 22.47
N ARG A 9 25.62 -39.50 22.45
CA ARG A 9 24.54 -38.57 22.19
C ARG A 9 24.45 -37.48 23.22
N GLY A 10 24.69 -37.80 24.48
CA GLY A 10 24.61 -36.83 25.54
C GLY A 10 25.64 -35.74 25.45
N GLN A 11 26.66 -35.92 24.67
CA GLN A 11 27.79 -34.98 24.65
C GLN A 11 27.84 -34.11 23.41
N GLY A 12 26.72 -33.87 22.77
CA GLY A 12 26.67 -32.97 21.65
C GLY A 12 26.41 -33.63 20.33
N GLY A 13 26.33 -34.96 20.30
CA GLY A 13 25.92 -35.66 19.11
C GLY A 13 24.42 -35.53 18.92
N ILE A 14 24.00 -35.18 17.72
CA ILE A 14 22.58 -35.19 17.38
C ILE A 14 22.22 -36.58 16.92
N THR A 15 21.09 -37.13 17.43
CA THR A 15 20.64 -38.42 17.00
C THR A 15 19.93 -38.32 15.64
N LEU A 16 19.90 -39.41 14.89
CA LEU A 16 19.22 -39.47 13.61
C LEU A 16 17.75 -39.12 13.74
N ILE A 17 17.09 -39.65 14.77
CA ILE A 17 15.67 -39.38 15.01
C ILE A 17 15.43 -37.92 15.39
N GLU A 18 16.30 -37.33 16.18
CA GLU A 18 16.21 -35.92 16.53
C GLU A 18 16.35 -35.05 15.30
N LEU A 19 17.28 -35.38 14.40
CA LEU A 19 17.44 -34.65 13.14
C LEU A 19 16.19 -34.72 12.28
N ILE A 20 15.58 -35.90 12.17
CA ILE A 20 14.35 -36.08 11.39
C ILE A 20 13.20 -35.28 11.98
N ILE A 21 13.04 -35.29 13.29
CA ILE A 21 11.99 -34.52 13.98
C ILE A 21 12.21 -33.03 13.79
N THR A 22 13.42 -32.57 13.91
CA THR A 22 13.77 -31.15 13.71
C THR A 22 13.43 -30.69 12.29
N MET A 23 13.78 -31.49 11.29
CA MET A 23 13.47 -31.18 9.90
C MET A 23 11.96 -31.17 9.65
N ALA A 24 11.21 -32.09 10.25
CA ALA A 24 9.76 -32.14 10.14
C ALA A 24 9.11 -30.89 10.73
N ILE A 25 9.56 -30.46 11.91
CA ILE A 25 9.05 -29.25 12.56
C ILE A 25 9.36 -28.00 11.73
N MET A 26 10.58 -27.89 11.24
CA MET A 26 10.99 -26.78 10.39
C MET A 26 10.17 -26.73 9.09
N GLY A 27 9.87 -27.86 8.49
CA GLY A 27 9.05 -27.95 7.30
C GLY A 27 7.62 -27.47 7.53
N ILE A 28 7.03 -27.85 8.67
CA ILE A 28 5.69 -27.41 9.05
C ILE A 28 5.66 -25.89 9.26
N LEU A 29 6.62 -25.36 10.00
CA LEU A 29 6.71 -23.93 10.25
C LEU A 29 6.93 -23.13 8.95
N ALA A 30 7.79 -23.63 8.07
CA ALA A 30 8.06 -23.01 6.79
C ALA A 30 6.80 -22.96 5.90
N SER A 31 5.98 -24.01 5.93
CA SER A 31 4.77 -24.05 5.13
C SER A 31 3.70 -23.04 5.58
N ILE A 32 3.71 -22.66 6.85
CA ILE A 32 2.78 -21.67 7.38
C ILE A 32 3.24 -20.23 7.01
N VAL A 33 4.53 -19.99 6.98
CA VAL A 33 5.09 -18.67 6.73
C VAL A 33 4.74 -18.16 5.33
N MET A 34 4.82 -18.98 4.31
CA MET A 34 4.55 -18.58 2.94
C MET A 34 3.13 -18.01 2.72
N PRO A 35 2.06 -18.72 3.06
CA PRO A 35 0.72 -18.18 2.87
C PRO A 35 0.44 -16.95 3.73
N LEU A 36 1.00 -16.88 4.93
CA LEU A 36 0.83 -15.73 5.81
C LEU A 36 1.43 -14.47 5.21
N THR A 37 2.63 -14.57 4.65
CA THR A 37 3.32 -13.46 4.01
C THR A 37 2.54 -12.94 2.80
N THR A 38 2.03 -13.84 1.98
CA THR A 38 1.23 -13.49 0.80
C THR A 38 -0.07 -12.77 1.19
N MET A 39 -0.77 -13.25 2.21
CA MET A 39 -2.00 -12.63 2.70
C MET A 39 -1.75 -11.24 3.26
N THR A 40 -0.67 -11.05 4.01
CA THR A 40 -0.31 -9.75 4.58
C THR A 40 0.01 -8.75 3.49
N ALA A 41 0.79 -9.14 2.49
CA ALA A 41 1.12 -8.28 1.35
C ALA A 41 -0.13 -7.89 0.56
N LYS A 42 -1.04 -8.83 0.33
CA LYS A 42 -2.30 -8.58 -0.37
C LYS A 42 -3.18 -7.59 0.39
N ARG A 43 -3.33 -7.76 1.68
CA ARG A 43 -4.10 -6.84 2.54
C ARG A 43 -3.50 -5.44 2.55
N ALA A 44 -2.19 -5.34 2.59
CA ALA A 44 -1.50 -4.06 2.56
C ALA A 44 -1.79 -3.32 1.24
N ARG A 45 -1.76 -4.02 0.11
CA ARG A 45 -2.07 -3.44 -1.20
C ARG A 45 -3.53 -2.99 -1.31
N GLU A 46 -4.46 -3.79 -0.80
CA GLU A 46 -5.88 -3.42 -0.78
C GLU A 46 -6.13 -2.17 0.07
N PHE A 47 -5.46 -2.07 1.18
CA PHE A 47 -5.57 -0.93 2.08
C PHE A 47 -5.02 0.35 1.43
N GLU A 48 -3.89 0.25 0.78
CA GLU A 48 -3.28 1.33 0.03
C GLU A 48 -4.18 1.79 -1.12
N LEU A 49 -4.71 0.84 -1.90
CA LEU A 49 -5.63 1.14 -2.98
C LEU A 49 -6.88 1.88 -2.50
N ARG A 50 -7.48 1.44 -1.42
CA ARG A 50 -8.65 2.11 -0.83
C ARG A 50 -8.33 3.51 -0.33
N ARG A 51 -7.14 3.69 0.19
CA ARG A 51 -6.66 5.00 0.62
C ARG A 51 -6.49 5.93 -0.57
N ASP A 52 -5.86 5.44 -1.63
CA ASP A 52 -5.63 6.21 -2.84
C ASP A 52 -6.94 6.59 -3.53
N LEU A 53 -7.88 5.66 -3.60
CA LEU A 53 -9.21 5.94 -4.15
C LEU A 53 -9.94 7.02 -3.34
N ARG A 54 -9.80 7.01 -2.01
CA ARG A 54 -10.39 8.06 -1.19
C ARG A 54 -9.74 9.41 -1.43
N MET A 55 -8.41 9.44 -1.57
CA MET A 55 -7.68 10.68 -1.88
C MET A 55 -8.11 11.24 -3.23
N LEU A 56 -8.23 10.40 -4.25
CA LEU A 56 -8.70 10.81 -5.56
C LEU A 56 -10.13 11.36 -5.50
N ARG A 57 -11.01 10.68 -4.79
CA ARG A 57 -12.39 11.10 -4.63
C ARG A 57 -12.47 12.46 -3.95
N THR A 58 -11.74 12.63 -2.85
CA THR A 58 -11.68 13.90 -2.13
C THR A 58 -11.15 15.02 -3.03
N ALA A 59 -10.11 14.74 -3.81
CA ALA A 59 -9.53 15.72 -4.73
C ALA A 59 -10.53 16.13 -5.82
N ILE A 60 -11.30 15.20 -6.36
CA ILE A 60 -12.33 15.47 -7.34
C ILE A 60 -13.46 16.31 -6.71
N ASP A 61 -13.85 16.00 -5.49
CA ASP A 61 -14.89 16.76 -4.77
C ASP A 61 -14.43 18.18 -4.47
N GLU A 62 -13.15 18.36 -4.09
CA GLU A 62 -12.57 19.68 -3.87
C GLU A 62 -12.49 20.50 -5.17
N TYR A 63 -12.17 19.85 -6.28
CA TYR A 63 -12.19 20.48 -7.59
C TYR A 63 -13.60 20.97 -7.93
N LYS A 64 -14.60 20.13 -7.74
CA LYS A 64 -16.00 20.48 -7.98
C LYS A 64 -16.44 21.64 -7.10
N LYS A 65 -16.05 21.61 -5.84
CA LYS A 65 -16.34 22.69 -4.90
C LYS A 65 -15.70 24.01 -5.35
N ALA A 66 -14.46 23.98 -5.75
CA ALA A 66 -13.75 25.17 -6.26
C ALA A 66 -14.40 25.69 -7.54
N TYR A 67 -14.86 24.81 -8.40
CA TYR A 67 -15.61 25.17 -9.61
C TYR A 67 -16.92 25.86 -9.25
N ASP A 68 -17.70 25.31 -8.33
CA ASP A 68 -18.98 25.88 -7.90
C ASP A 68 -18.82 27.21 -7.18
N GLU A 69 -17.70 27.41 -6.47
CA GLU A 69 -17.33 28.70 -5.84
C GLU A 69 -16.83 29.73 -6.84
N GLY A 70 -16.68 29.35 -8.11
CA GLY A 70 -16.20 30.24 -9.16
C GLY A 70 -14.71 30.51 -9.14
N ARG A 71 -13.93 29.68 -8.42
CA ARG A 71 -12.46 29.82 -8.36
C ARG A 71 -11.77 29.26 -9.59
N ILE A 72 -12.44 28.38 -10.30
CA ILE A 72 -11.90 27.75 -11.52
C ILE A 72 -12.70 28.30 -12.71
N ARG A 73 -11.98 28.64 -13.79
CA ARG A 73 -12.60 29.15 -15.00
C ARG A 73 -13.54 28.09 -15.60
N PRO A 74 -14.83 28.41 -15.79
CA PRO A 74 -15.73 27.47 -16.43
C PRO A 74 -15.36 27.27 -17.88
N GLU A 75 -15.26 26.01 -18.30
CA GLU A 75 -15.06 25.66 -19.71
C GLU A 75 -16.42 25.43 -20.39
N LEU A 76 -16.49 25.79 -21.65
CA LEU A 76 -17.67 25.55 -22.47
C LEU A 76 -17.95 24.04 -22.53
N GLY A 77 -19.14 23.64 -22.06
CA GLY A 77 -19.54 22.24 -21.99
C GLY A 77 -18.98 21.48 -20.80
N GLY A 78 -18.30 22.16 -19.88
CA GLY A 78 -17.78 21.55 -18.65
C GLY A 78 -18.89 21.30 -17.64
N ASN A 79 -18.82 20.15 -16.97
CA ASN A 79 -19.77 19.75 -15.93
C ASN A 79 -19.27 20.05 -14.51
N GLY A 80 -18.14 20.72 -14.38
CA GLY A 80 -17.52 21.03 -13.08
C GLY A 80 -16.59 19.94 -12.57
N TYR A 81 -16.34 18.91 -13.36
CA TYR A 81 -15.41 17.85 -13.02
C TYR A 81 -14.13 17.97 -13.84
N PRO A 82 -12.97 17.51 -13.32
CA PRO A 82 -11.73 17.58 -14.07
C PRO A 82 -11.77 16.66 -15.28
N LYS A 83 -11.22 17.11 -16.40
CA LYS A 83 -11.15 16.30 -17.62
C LYS A 83 -10.15 15.17 -17.51
N SER A 84 -9.11 15.35 -16.71
CA SER A 84 -8.09 14.35 -16.49
C SER A 84 -7.57 14.44 -15.06
N LEU A 85 -7.04 13.31 -14.56
CA LEU A 85 -6.45 13.26 -13.22
C LEU A 85 -5.16 14.09 -13.13
N SER A 86 -4.48 14.30 -14.25
CA SER A 86 -3.28 15.13 -14.29
C SER A 86 -3.55 16.57 -13.87
N LEU A 87 -4.73 17.10 -14.14
CA LEU A 87 -5.12 18.44 -13.71
C LEU A 87 -5.13 18.59 -12.20
N LEU A 88 -5.41 17.53 -11.47
CA LEU A 88 -5.41 17.54 -10.00
C LEU A 88 -4.01 17.67 -9.43
N VAL A 89 -3.00 17.15 -10.13
CA VAL A 89 -1.59 17.21 -9.74
C VAL A 89 -0.92 18.49 -10.22
N GLU A 90 -1.13 18.82 -11.48
CA GLU A 90 -0.54 20.02 -12.09
C GLU A 90 -1.11 21.30 -11.51
N GLY A 91 -2.36 21.24 -11.10
CA GLY A 91 -3.08 22.38 -10.57
C GLY A 91 -3.82 23.16 -11.63
N VAL A 92 -4.76 23.97 -11.17
CA VAL A 92 -5.60 24.82 -12.01
C VAL A 92 -5.47 26.24 -11.54
N ASP A 93 -5.54 27.20 -12.47
CA ASP A 93 -5.43 28.61 -12.14
C ASP A 93 -6.59 29.07 -11.26
N ASP A 94 -6.25 29.73 -10.16
CA ASP A 94 -7.24 30.28 -9.23
C ASP A 94 -7.58 31.71 -9.66
N ILE A 95 -8.73 31.89 -10.27
CA ILE A 95 -9.16 33.19 -10.79
C ILE A 95 -9.60 34.16 -9.69
N LYS A 96 -9.86 33.67 -8.48
CA LYS A 96 -10.23 34.52 -7.34
C LYS A 96 -9.04 34.90 -6.46
N SER A 97 -7.87 34.31 -6.70
CA SER A 97 -6.68 34.63 -5.93
C SER A 97 -6.18 36.03 -6.27
N PRO A 98 -5.79 36.84 -5.28
CA PRO A 98 -5.18 38.14 -5.54
C PRO A 98 -3.79 38.05 -6.18
N LYS A 99 -3.17 36.85 -6.13
CA LYS A 99 -1.88 36.62 -6.77
C LYS A 99 -2.08 36.13 -8.19
N SER A 100 -1.54 36.87 -9.14
CA SER A 100 -1.54 36.44 -10.54
C SER A 100 -0.73 35.15 -10.69
N GLY A 101 -1.33 34.12 -11.34
CA GLY A 101 -0.67 32.85 -11.58
C GLY A 101 -0.72 31.85 -10.43
N ALA A 102 -1.51 32.14 -9.38
CA ALA A 102 -1.73 31.16 -8.31
C ALA A 102 -2.47 29.94 -8.83
N LYS A 103 -1.97 28.76 -8.50
CA LYS A 103 -2.58 27.49 -8.89
C LYS A 103 -3.06 26.73 -7.67
N ILE A 104 -4.23 26.12 -7.80
CA ILE A 104 -4.77 25.24 -6.78
C ILE A 104 -4.39 23.81 -7.16
N ARG A 105 -3.70 23.12 -6.27
CA ARG A 105 -3.37 21.71 -6.43
C ARG A 105 -4.22 20.89 -5.48
N PHE A 106 -4.85 19.87 -6.01
CA PHE A 106 -5.74 18.99 -5.24
C PHE A 106 -5.07 17.69 -4.84
N LEU A 107 -4.04 17.28 -5.58
CA LEU A 107 -3.23 16.11 -5.27
C LEU A 107 -1.75 16.47 -5.35
N ARG A 108 -0.96 15.84 -4.49
CA ARG A 108 0.49 16.03 -4.52
C ARG A 108 1.13 15.27 -5.67
N ARG A 109 0.63 14.06 -5.92
CA ARG A 109 1.04 13.19 -7.03
C ARG A 109 0.05 12.05 -7.20
N ILE A 110 0.10 11.47 -8.34
CA ILE A 110 -0.67 10.27 -8.65
C ILE A 110 0.26 9.05 -8.52
#